data_4c3af4a00dfc7a6ff934fa4196d3ba7e
#
_entry.id   4c3af4a00dfc7a6ff934fa4196d3ba7e
#
_cell.length_a   1.000
_cell.length_b   1.000
_cell.length_c   1.000
_cell.angle_alpha   90.00
_cell.angle_beta   90.00
_cell.angle_gamma   90.00
#
_symmetry.space_group_name_H-M   'P 1'
#
loop_
_entity.id
_entity.type
_entity.pdbx_description
1 polymer ?
#
loop_
_entity_poly.entity_id
_entity_poly.type
_entity_poly.pdbx_seq_one_letter_code
_entity_poly.pdbx_strand_id
1 'polypeptide(L)'
;MKTQKYLLLFILLVLLAACDTPEWGHFQSIPTSTATSTQAPTSVLAMATATVTSMQPFPTIDDLSSTIPAPTPTLASDAWKSMPIVPVVSARIIAVYQVGLAAGRDPNRFSKIGDCQNITTYFLASFDNPKQYRLGTKYAYLQPTIDHFSGSWSRQSLAVKGGENVAAAMDPIWADPKKCNAGETPIACEIRVNNPSIVTISMEESWSGDLVKYNEYLRMIVEYVLSQNVVPILATRAEVPGSKNSINEVVTRIAYDYQVPLWNFGVSALPLPSFGLTADGFHLSQAGNFFDDPNSMKEGWPWRNLTALEAIDAVYRAVSGQH
;
A
#
# COMPACT_ATOMS: atom_id res chain seq x y z
N MET A 1 25.60 50.44 -2.49
CA MET A 1 24.43 49.94 -1.75
C MET A 1 23.15 49.74 -2.62
N LYS A 2 23.27 49.42 -3.92
CA LYS A 2 22.12 49.16 -4.81
C LYS A 2 22.04 47.74 -5.36
N THR A 3 23.02 46.90 -5.17
CA THR A 3 23.14 45.54 -5.72
C THR A 3 22.58 44.42 -4.80
N GLN A 4 22.32 44.72 -3.54
CA GLN A 4 21.85 43.70 -2.57
C GLN A 4 20.35 43.51 -2.52
N LYS A 5 19.56 44.41 -3.14
CA LYS A 5 18.08 44.30 -3.18
C LYS A 5 17.55 43.37 -4.26
N TYR A 6 18.31 43.09 -5.31
CA TYR A 6 17.85 42.22 -6.40
C TYR A 6 18.17 40.74 -6.16
N LEU A 7 19.08 40.40 -5.25
CA LEU A 7 19.39 39.01 -4.91
C LEU A 7 18.31 38.38 -4.02
N LEU A 8 17.66 39.16 -3.17
CA LEU A 8 16.55 38.68 -2.32
C LEU A 8 15.23 38.50 -3.07
N LEU A 9 15.02 39.22 -4.17
CA LEU A 9 13.81 39.08 -5.00
C LEU A 9 13.85 37.85 -5.91
N PHE A 10 15.06 37.38 -6.28
CA PHE A 10 15.24 36.18 -7.11
C PHE A 10 15.10 34.88 -6.33
N ILE A 11 15.40 34.89 -5.02
CA ILE A 11 15.26 33.71 -4.15
C ILE A 11 13.79 33.48 -3.75
N LEU A 12 12.95 34.52 -3.75
CA LEU A 12 11.51 34.38 -3.41
C LEU A 12 10.66 33.88 -4.59
N LEU A 13 11.18 33.92 -5.82
CA LEU A 13 10.45 33.48 -7.04
C LEU A 13 10.68 32.01 -7.41
N VAL A 14 11.58 31.31 -6.75
CA VAL A 14 11.90 29.89 -7.04
C VAL A 14 11.14 28.92 -6.11
N LEU A 15 10.46 29.42 -5.08
CA LEU A 15 9.74 28.56 -4.10
C LEU A 15 8.22 28.40 -4.36
N LEU A 16 7.72 28.87 -5.50
CA LEU A 16 6.27 28.77 -5.85
C LEU A 16 5.96 27.86 -7.05
N ALA A 17 6.92 27.01 -7.47
CA ALA A 17 6.69 26.09 -8.59
C ALA A 17 6.72 24.62 -8.12
N ALA A 18 5.73 24.23 -7.32
CA ALA A 18 5.48 22.81 -7.06
C ALA A 18 4.03 22.60 -6.65
N CYS A 19 3.14 22.73 -7.60
CA CYS A 19 1.83 22.07 -7.74
C CYS A 19 1.08 22.75 -8.90
N ASP A 20 1.49 22.47 -10.14
CA ASP A 20 0.67 22.78 -11.30
C ASP A 20 -0.54 21.84 -11.29
N THR A 21 -1.70 22.42 -10.99
CA THR A 21 -2.99 21.76 -11.24
C THR A 21 -3.26 21.84 -12.74
N PRO A 22 -3.52 20.72 -13.44
CA PRO A 22 -3.96 20.80 -14.83
C PRO A 22 -5.36 21.44 -14.91
N GLU A 23 -5.49 22.48 -15.71
CA GLU A 23 -6.76 23.09 -16.07
C GLU A 23 -7.70 22.05 -16.72
N TRP A 24 -8.92 21.97 -16.20
CA TRP A 24 -9.98 21.12 -16.75
C TRP A 24 -10.44 21.67 -18.09
N GLY A 25 -10.03 21.03 -19.18
CA GLY A 25 -10.54 21.29 -20.52
C GLY A 25 -12.02 20.92 -20.64
N HIS A 26 -12.78 21.78 -21.31
CA HIS A 26 -14.20 21.62 -21.62
C HIS A 26 -14.51 20.28 -22.28
N PHE A 27 -15.45 19.53 -21.72
CA PHE A 27 -16.04 18.34 -22.34
C PHE A 27 -16.80 18.72 -23.61
N GLN A 28 -16.32 18.29 -24.77
CA GLN A 28 -17.12 18.24 -25.99
C GLN A 28 -17.93 16.94 -26.01
N SER A 29 -19.22 17.08 -26.27
CA SER A 29 -20.17 15.99 -26.39
C SER A 29 -19.83 15.05 -27.56
N ILE A 30 -19.74 13.75 -27.30
CA ILE A 30 -19.53 12.71 -28.29
C ILE A 30 -20.86 12.41 -29.00
N PRO A 31 -20.92 12.33 -30.34
CA PRO A 31 -22.13 11.95 -31.03
C PRO A 31 -22.47 10.45 -30.86
N THR A 32 -23.74 10.19 -30.58
CA THR A 32 -24.31 8.86 -30.41
C THR A 32 -24.31 8.13 -31.78
N SER A 33 -23.55 7.03 -31.88
CA SER A 33 -23.63 6.15 -33.05
C SER A 33 -24.68 5.07 -32.85
N THR A 34 -25.67 5.03 -33.74
CA THR A 34 -26.73 4.02 -33.80
C THR A 34 -26.15 2.68 -34.28
N ALA A 35 -26.19 1.66 -33.45
CA ALA A 35 -25.77 0.33 -33.83
C ALA A 35 -26.90 -0.41 -34.56
N THR A 36 -26.63 -0.79 -35.81
CA THR A 36 -27.51 -1.66 -36.62
C THR A 36 -27.32 -3.11 -36.18
N SER A 37 -28.41 -3.75 -35.77
CA SER A 37 -28.48 -5.18 -35.39
C SER A 37 -28.32 -6.07 -36.63
N THR A 38 -27.25 -6.87 -36.69
CA THR A 38 -27.11 -7.98 -37.67
C THR A 38 -27.35 -9.31 -36.94
N GLN A 39 -28.39 -10.04 -37.39
CA GLN A 39 -28.73 -11.37 -36.89
C GLN A 39 -27.67 -12.40 -37.25
N ALA A 40 -27.24 -13.22 -36.29
CA ALA A 40 -26.36 -14.36 -36.50
C ALA A 40 -27.19 -15.64 -36.82
N PRO A 41 -26.65 -16.58 -37.63
CA PRO A 41 -27.38 -17.79 -38.05
C PRO A 41 -27.45 -18.85 -36.95
N THR A 42 -28.61 -19.49 -36.84
CA THR A 42 -28.96 -20.56 -35.94
C THR A 42 -28.22 -21.85 -36.35
N SER A 43 -27.31 -22.36 -35.50
CA SER A 43 -26.76 -23.71 -35.64
C SER A 43 -27.49 -24.68 -34.71
N VAL A 44 -28.03 -25.74 -35.33
CA VAL A 44 -28.73 -26.85 -34.64
C VAL A 44 -27.66 -27.77 -34.01
N LEU A 45 -27.64 -27.88 -32.69
CA LEU A 45 -26.84 -28.90 -32.00
C LEU A 45 -27.64 -30.18 -31.78
N ALA A 46 -27.09 -31.31 -32.18
CA ALA A 46 -27.59 -32.65 -31.98
C ALA A 46 -27.55 -33.01 -30.48
N MET A 47 -28.68 -33.53 -29.95
CA MET A 47 -28.80 -34.07 -28.62
C MET A 47 -28.02 -35.37 -28.46
N ALA A 48 -27.05 -35.39 -27.57
CA ALA A 48 -26.46 -36.61 -27.05
C ALA A 48 -27.26 -37.08 -25.80
N THR A 49 -27.74 -38.32 -25.84
CA THR A 49 -28.46 -38.96 -24.73
C THR A 49 -27.51 -39.32 -23.61
N ALA A 50 -27.58 -38.63 -22.49
CA ALA A 50 -26.80 -38.94 -21.28
C ALA A 50 -27.57 -39.93 -20.42
N THR A 51 -26.95 -41.03 -20.04
CA THR A 51 -27.43 -42.11 -19.16
C THR A 51 -27.54 -41.52 -17.72
N VAL A 52 -28.72 -41.64 -17.12
CA VAL A 52 -28.99 -41.19 -15.75
C VAL A 52 -28.35 -42.17 -14.77
N THR A 53 -27.26 -41.71 -14.10
CA THR A 53 -26.70 -42.42 -12.95
C THR A 53 -27.49 -41.97 -11.69
N SER A 54 -27.95 -42.94 -10.92
CA SER A 54 -28.73 -42.80 -9.67
C SER A 54 -28.09 -41.79 -8.72
N MET A 55 -28.79 -40.69 -8.44
CA MET A 55 -28.45 -39.71 -7.40
C MET A 55 -28.72 -40.28 -6.03
N GLN A 56 -27.73 -40.28 -5.14
CA GLN A 56 -27.97 -40.48 -3.70
C GLN A 56 -28.77 -39.29 -3.15
N PRO A 57 -29.63 -39.51 -2.14
CA PRO A 57 -30.42 -38.44 -1.56
C PRO A 57 -29.53 -37.44 -0.83
N PHE A 58 -29.75 -36.15 -1.11
CA PHE A 58 -29.13 -35.03 -0.37
C PHE A 58 -29.55 -35.11 1.11
N PRO A 59 -28.61 -34.78 2.04
CA PRO A 59 -28.98 -34.67 3.46
C PRO A 59 -30.01 -33.55 3.64
N THR A 60 -31.01 -33.83 4.46
CA THR A 60 -32.10 -32.91 4.82
C THR A 60 -31.59 -31.74 5.65
N ILE A 61 -32.23 -30.57 5.48
CA ILE A 61 -31.84 -29.25 6.05
C ILE A 61 -31.87 -29.20 7.59
N ASP A 62 -32.29 -30.26 8.28
CA ASP A 62 -32.45 -30.29 9.74
C ASP A 62 -31.13 -30.48 10.52
N ASP A 63 -30.02 -30.80 9.87
CA ASP A 63 -28.71 -31.00 10.54
C ASP A 63 -27.77 -29.77 10.53
N LEU A 64 -28.24 -28.61 10.05
CA LEU A 64 -27.51 -27.34 10.05
C LEU A 64 -27.94 -26.41 11.20
N SER A 65 -28.58 -26.97 12.23
CA SER A 65 -28.91 -26.20 13.44
C SER A 65 -27.72 -26.20 14.37
N SER A 66 -27.19 -24.96 14.59
CA SER A 66 -26.29 -24.58 15.66
C SER A 66 -24.78 -24.79 15.46
N THR A 67 -24.18 -23.90 14.72
CA THR A 67 -23.05 -23.07 15.25
C THR A 67 -23.14 -21.70 14.58
N ILE A 68 -23.92 -20.81 15.16
CA ILE A 68 -23.71 -19.37 14.94
C ILE A 68 -22.25 -19.16 15.37
N PRO A 69 -21.35 -18.78 14.45
CA PRO A 69 -19.99 -18.44 14.85
C PRO A 69 -20.10 -17.39 15.95
N ALA A 70 -19.40 -17.61 17.07
CA ALA A 70 -19.29 -16.57 18.10
C ALA A 70 -18.96 -15.26 17.40
N PRO A 71 -19.64 -14.14 17.74
CA PRO A 71 -19.36 -12.86 17.10
C PRO A 71 -17.86 -12.60 17.18
N THR A 72 -17.23 -12.44 16.03
CA THR A 72 -15.80 -12.09 15.97
C THR A 72 -15.61 -10.85 16.85
N PRO A 73 -14.69 -10.86 17.83
CA PRO A 73 -14.51 -9.75 18.75
C PRO A 73 -14.38 -8.45 17.96
N THR A 74 -15.28 -7.51 18.21
CA THR A 74 -15.22 -6.21 17.53
C THR A 74 -13.99 -5.48 18.08
N LEU A 75 -13.03 -5.21 17.22
CA LEU A 75 -11.85 -4.43 17.57
C LEU A 75 -12.27 -3.02 18.00
N ALA A 76 -11.80 -2.54 19.15
CA ALA A 76 -12.06 -1.17 19.59
C ALA A 76 -11.49 -0.15 18.57
N SER A 77 -12.15 0.99 18.43
CA SER A 77 -11.77 2.02 17.44
C SER A 77 -10.36 2.59 17.67
N ASP A 78 -9.89 2.56 18.90
CA ASP A 78 -8.56 3.04 19.29
C ASP A 78 -7.54 1.90 19.53
N ALA A 79 -7.87 0.66 19.18
CA ALA A 79 -7.01 -0.51 19.37
C ALA A 79 -5.63 -0.34 18.74
N TRP A 80 -5.54 0.39 17.61
CA TRP A 80 -4.27 0.67 16.94
C TRP A 80 -3.25 1.36 17.85
N LYS A 81 -3.68 2.16 18.83
CA LYS A 81 -2.79 2.88 19.78
C LYS A 81 -2.02 1.93 20.71
N SER A 82 -2.51 0.72 20.92
CA SER A 82 -1.89 -0.29 21.77
C SER A 82 -1.22 -1.43 20.98
N MET A 83 -1.34 -1.44 19.65
CA MET A 83 -0.70 -2.44 18.81
C MET A 83 0.79 -2.19 18.63
N PRO A 84 1.60 -3.24 18.44
CA PRO A 84 3.05 -3.09 18.22
C PRO A 84 3.35 -2.29 16.96
N ILE A 85 4.50 -1.60 16.95
CA ILE A 85 4.99 -0.84 15.80
C ILE A 85 5.40 -1.79 14.68
N VAL A 86 6.15 -2.83 15.05
CA VAL A 86 6.64 -3.86 14.12
C VAL A 86 5.59 -4.96 14.00
N PRO A 87 5.28 -5.42 12.78
CA PRO A 87 4.24 -6.42 12.53
C PRO A 87 4.47 -7.75 13.25
N VAL A 88 3.36 -8.36 13.69
CA VAL A 88 3.30 -9.78 14.00
C VAL A 88 2.77 -10.52 12.78
N VAL A 89 3.44 -11.59 12.36
CA VAL A 89 3.12 -12.34 11.15
C VAL A 89 2.32 -13.59 11.50
N SER A 90 1.13 -13.73 10.93
CA SER A 90 0.26 -14.90 11.13
C SER A 90 0.72 -16.10 10.29
N ALA A 91 0.34 -17.32 10.72
CA ALA A 91 0.57 -18.54 9.94
C ALA A 91 -0.08 -18.47 8.54
N ARG A 92 -1.22 -17.77 8.41
CA ARG A 92 -1.86 -17.51 7.13
C ARG A 92 -0.93 -16.78 6.16
N ILE A 93 -0.24 -15.74 6.62
CA ILE A 93 0.65 -14.94 5.78
C ILE A 93 1.90 -15.73 5.38
N ILE A 94 2.42 -16.56 6.26
CA ILE A 94 3.50 -17.52 5.90
C ILE A 94 3.04 -18.42 4.75
N ALA A 95 1.80 -18.96 4.83
CA ALA A 95 1.25 -19.78 3.76
C ALA A 95 1.06 -18.99 2.44
N VAL A 96 0.58 -17.75 2.48
CA VAL A 96 0.47 -16.87 1.29
C VAL A 96 1.83 -16.70 0.63
N TYR A 97 2.88 -16.43 1.38
CA TYR A 97 4.25 -16.30 0.86
C TYR A 97 4.72 -17.60 0.18
N GLN A 98 4.55 -18.74 0.83
CA GLN A 98 4.98 -20.03 0.26
C GLN A 98 4.23 -20.37 -1.02
N VAL A 99 2.93 -20.12 -1.08
CA VAL A 99 2.12 -20.29 -2.30
C VAL A 99 2.60 -19.32 -3.39
N GLY A 100 2.92 -18.08 -3.02
CA GLY A 100 3.48 -17.08 -3.92
C GLY A 100 4.80 -17.54 -4.55
N LEU A 101 5.73 -18.06 -3.76
CA LEU A 101 7.00 -18.60 -4.27
C LEU A 101 6.76 -19.78 -5.22
N ALA A 102 5.86 -20.69 -4.86
CA ALA A 102 5.49 -21.82 -5.74
C ALA A 102 4.84 -21.35 -7.04
N ALA A 103 4.16 -20.21 -7.02
CA ALA A 103 3.58 -19.56 -8.22
C ALA A 103 4.59 -18.70 -9.00
N GLY A 104 5.86 -18.64 -8.57
CA GLY A 104 6.93 -17.91 -9.27
C GLY A 104 7.10 -16.45 -8.86
N ARG A 105 6.60 -16.03 -7.68
CA ARG A 105 6.94 -14.71 -7.12
C ARG A 105 8.43 -14.65 -6.78
N ASP A 106 9.04 -13.51 -7.05
CA ASP A 106 10.46 -13.29 -6.80
C ASP A 106 10.70 -12.98 -5.31
N PRO A 107 11.37 -13.85 -4.56
CA PRO A 107 11.62 -13.64 -3.13
C PRO A 107 12.52 -12.43 -2.85
N ASN A 108 13.31 -11.98 -3.84
CA ASN A 108 14.25 -10.87 -3.68
C ASN A 108 13.62 -9.52 -4.03
N ARG A 109 12.31 -9.47 -4.28
CA ARG A 109 11.62 -8.24 -4.66
C ARG A 109 10.48 -7.91 -3.73
N PHE A 110 10.45 -6.65 -3.34
CA PHE A 110 9.26 -6.04 -2.76
C PHE A 110 8.79 -4.85 -3.60
N SER A 111 7.54 -4.45 -3.42
CA SER A 111 6.95 -3.24 -4.04
C SER A 111 6.30 -2.35 -3.00
N LYS A 112 6.00 -1.13 -3.44
CA LYS A 112 5.30 -0.10 -2.67
C LYS A 112 3.99 0.21 -3.37
N ILE A 113 2.90 0.33 -2.61
CA ILE A 113 1.58 0.80 -3.07
C ILE A 113 1.22 1.99 -2.20
N GLY A 114 0.91 3.14 -2.80
CA GLY A 114 0.59 4.32 -2.01
C GLY A 114 0.60 5.64 -2.77
N ASP A 115 0.40 6.69 -2.02
CA ASP A 115 0.29 8.08 -2.47
C ASP A 115 1.56 8.91 -2.21
N CYS A 116 1.42 10.21 -1.90
CA CYS A 116 2.52 11.16 -1.70
C CYS A 116 3.59 10.66 -0.72
N GLN A 117 3.19 10.00 0.36
CA GLN A 117 4.11 9.50 1.40
C GLN A 117 4.84 8.21 1.00
N ASN A 118 4.66 7.75 -0.24
CA ASN A 118 5.35 6.59 -0.80
C ASN A 118 6.24 6.94 -1.99
N ILE A 119 6.33 8.25 -2.33
CA ILE A 119 7.21 8.74 -3.39
C ILE A 119 8.63 8.28 -3.11
N THR A 120 9.19 7.54 -4.04
CA THR A 120 10.45 6.81 -3.87
C THR A 120 11.61 7.71 -3.45
N THR A 121 11.66 8.97 -3.91
CA THR A 121 12.72 9.92 -3.51
C THR A 121 12.82 10.11 -2.00
N TYR A 122 11.71 10.04 -1.29
CA TYR A 122 11.66 10.21 0.17
C TYR A 122 11.56 8.89 0.91
N PHE A 123 10.86 7.90 0.31
CA PHE A 123 10.52 6.66 0.96
C PHE A 123 11.41 5.51 0.50
N LEU A 124 12.25 5.03 1.40
CA LEU A 124 13.12 3.84 1.30
C LEU A 124 14.26 3.91 0.27
N ALA A 125 14.27 4.83 -0.69
CA ALA A 125 15.25 4.83 -1.78
C ALA A 125 16.71 4.88 -1.31
N SER A 126 16.97 5.50 -0.17
CA SER A 126 18.31 5.63 0.41
C SER A 126 18.99 4.28 0.66
N PHE A 127 18.22 3.20 0.89
CA PHE A 127 18.79 1.89 1.21
C PHE A 127 19.50 1.20 0.04
N ASP A 128 19.27 1.62 -1.20
CA ASP A 128 20.09 1.18 -2.34
C ASP A 128 21.41 1.97 -2.50
N ASN A 129 21.64 2.98 -1.64
CA ASN A 129 22.87 3.77 -1.68
C ASN A 129 23.48 3.89 -0.28
N PRO A 130 24.56 3.13 0.02
CA PRO A 130 25.20 3.13 1.34
C PRO A 130 25.71 4.47 1.84
N LYS A 131 25.81 5.48 0.96
CA LYS A 131 26.21 6.86 1.32
C LYS A 131 25.02 7.71 1.81
N GLN A 132 23.80 7.23 1.66
CA GLN A 132 22.57 7.97 1.97
C GLN A 132 21.89 7.53 3.28
N TYR A 133 22.41 6.50 3.96
CA TYR A 133 21.92 6.07 5.27
C TYR A 133 23.06 5.63 6.20
N ARG A 134 22.78 5.62 7.49
CA ARG A 134 23.62 5.00 8.52
C ARG A 134 22.73 4.29 9.54
N LEU A 135 22.95 2.99 9.71
CA LEU A 135 22.22 2.18 10.71
C LEU A 135 22.73 2.42 12.12
N GLY A 136 24.03 2.74 12.26
CA GLY A 136 24.71 2.70 13.56
C GLY A 136 24.73 1.28 14.12
N THR A 137 25.28 1.12 15.33
CA THR A 137 25.39 -0.21 15.97
C THR A 137 24.03 -0.79 16.31
N LYS A 138 23.08 0.05 16.72
CA LYS A 138 21.75 -0.37 17.18
C LYS A 138 20.93 -1.09 16.12
N TYR A 139 21.01 -0.63 14.87
CA TYR A 139 20.20 -1.12 13.76
C TYR A 139 21.00 -1.91 12.73
N ALA A 140 22.27 -2.24 13.03
CA ALA A 140 23.14 -2.99 12.12
C ALA A 140 22.56 -4.35 11.70
N TYR A 141 21.70 -4.94 12.52
CA TYR A 141 21.00 -6.19 12.24
C TYR A 141 20.07 -6.14 11.03
N LEU A 142 19.69 -4.95 10.55
CA LEU A 142 18.82 -4.73 9.38
C LEU A 142 19.58 -4.80 8.05
N GLN A 143 20.93 -4.75 8.08
CA GLN A 143 21.73 -4.76 6.85
C GLN A 143 21.45 -5.99 5.96
N PRO A 144 21.32 -7.21 6.48
CA PRO A 144 21.00 -8.37 5.64
C PRO A 144 19.70 -8.22 4.84
N THR A 145 18.67 -7.59 5.42
CA THR A 145 17.39 -7.33 4.74
C THR A 145 17.55 -6.25 3.67
N ILE A 146 18.36 -5.21 3.92
CA ILE A 146 18.71 -4.22 2.91
C ILE A 146 19.38 -4.89 1.72
N ASP A 147 20.37 -5.73 1.97
CA ASP A 147 21.14 -6.42 0.93
C ASP A 147 20.26 -7.39 0.13
N HIS A 148 19.35 -8.12 0.83
CA HIS A 148 18.43 -9.06 0.20
C HIS A 148 17.51 -8.40 -0.83
N PHE A 149 16.94 -7.24 -0.50
CA PHE A 149 16.03 -6.51 -1.38
C PHE A 149 16.71 -5.44 -2.23
N SER A 150 18.02 -5.51 -2.41
CA SER A 150 18.78 -4.57 -3.22
C SER A 150 18.15 -4.37 -4.61
N GLY A 151 18.02 -3.11 -5.03
CA GLY A 151 17.34 -2.71 -6.27
C GLY A 151 15.81 -2.55 -6.15
N SER A 152 15.19 -3.01 -5.06
CA SER A 152 13.76 -2.73 -4.78
C SER A 152 13.55 -1.40 -4.05
N TRP A 153 14.52 -0.94 -3.27
CA TRP A 153 14.40 0.24 -2.43
C TRP A 153 14.22 1.53 -3.24
N SER A 154 15.10 1.76 -4.22
CA SER A 154 15.07 2.95 -5.09
C SER A 154 14.18 2.80 -6.32
N ARG A 155 13.62 1.61 -6.55
CA ARG A 155 12.76 1.38 -7.68
C ARG A 155 11.47 2.19 -7.57
N GLN A 156 11.11 2.93 -8.64
CA GLN A 156 9.83 3.61 -8.74
C GLN A 156 8.71 2.60 -9.01
N SER A 157 7.80 2.44 -8.07
CA SER A 157 6.61 1.60 -8.24
C SER A 157 5.61 2.25 -9.21
N LEU A 158 4.93 1.43 -10.02
CA LEU A 158 3.84 1.84 -10.90
C LEU A 158 2.51 2.05 -10.14
N ALA A 159 2.47 1.62 -8.87
CA ALA A 159 1.36 1.78 -7.96
C ALA A 159 1.64 2.84 -6.87
N VAL A 160 2.56 3.77 -7.14
CA VAL A 160 2.86 4.93 -6.27
C VAL A 160 2.80 6.19 -7.10
N LYS A 161 1.93 7.12 -6.71
CA LYS A 161 1.82 8.42 -7.35
C LYS A 161 1.32 9.49 -6.38
N GLY A 162 1.99 10.63 -6.37
CA GLY A 162 1.56 11.78 -5.57
C GLY A 162 0.21 12.32 -6.01
N GLY A 163 -0.61 12.71 -5.04
CA GLY A 163 -1.94 13.26 -5.29
C GLY A 163 -3.03 12.21 -5.59
N GLU A 164 -2.69 10.92 -5.62
CA GLU A 164 -3.68 9.85 -5.71
C GLU A 164 -4.32 9.56 -4.36
N ASN A 165 -5.54 9.06 -4.39
CA ASN A 165 -6.25 8.53 -3.22
C ASN A 165 -6.41 7.01 -3.32
N VAL A 166 -6.98 6.41 -2.29
CA VAL A 166 -7.16 4.96 -2.20
C VAL A 166 -7.93 4.34 -3.38
N ALA A 167 -8.85 5.07 -4.03
CA ALA A 167 -9.62 4.57 -5.17
C ALA A 167 -8.76 4.52 -6.46
N ALA A 168 -7.86 5.48 -6.65
CA ALA A 168 -7.05 5.62 -7.85
C ALA A 168 -6.14 4.40 -8.10
N ALA A 169 -5.66 3.75 -7.04
CA ALA A 169 -4.80 2.58 -7.12
C ALA A 169 -5.46 1.37 -7.82
N MET A 170 -6.82 1.32 -7.83
CA MET A 170 -7.63 0.26 -8.45
C MET A 170 -8.34 0.70 -9.73
N ASP A 171 -8.11 1.92 -10.23
CA ASP A 171 -8.74 2.41 -11.44
C ASP A 171 -7.73 2.46 -12.60
N PRO A 172 -7.98 1.75 -13.74
CA PRO A 172 -7.09 1.69 -14.88
C PRO A 172 -6.74 3.05 -15.51
N ILE A 173 -7.56 4.08 -15.30
CA ILE A 173 -7.29 5.43 -15.83
C ILE A 173 -5.99 6.04 -15.27
N TRP A 174 -5.57 5.58 -14.08
CA TRP A 174 -4.36 6.04 -13.41
C TRP A 174 -3.11 5.23 -13.74
N ALA A 175 -3.27 4.11 -14.46
CA ALA A 175 -2.14 3.28 -14.87
C ALA A 175 -1.29 3.98 -15.95
N ASP A 176 0.03 3.75 -15.91
CA ASP A 176 0.96 4.28 -16.92
C ASP A 176 0.75 3.56 -18.26
N PRO A 177 0.18 4.23 -19.29
CA PRO A 177 -0.15 3.57 -20.55
C PRO A 177 1.08 3.11 -21.36
N LYS A 178 2.30 3.53 -20.96
CA LYS A 178 3.55 3.10 -21.59
C LYS A 178 4.09 1.79 -21.03
N LYS A 179 3.62 1.38 -19.84
CA LYS A 179 4.14 0.22 -19.10
C LYS A 179 3.08 -0.81 -18.77
N CYS A 180 1.83 -0.35 -18.64
CA CYS A 180 0.71 -1.17 -18.25
C CYS A 180 -0.10 -1.61 -19.46
N ASN A 181 -0.71 -2.78 -19.37
CA ASN A 181 -1.62 -3.27 -20.41
C ASN A 181 -2.95 -2.49 -20.38
N ALA A 182 -3.66 -2.46 -21.49
CA ALA A 182 -4.98 -1.83 -21.56
C ALA A 182 -5.94 -2.46 -20.53
N GLY A 183 -6.59 -1.61 -19.71
CA GLY A 183 -7.50 -2.05 -18.67
C GLY A 183 -6.83 -2.55 -17.37
N GLU A 184 -5.52 -2.54 -17.30
CA GLU A 184 -4.77 -2.94 -16.11
C GLU A 184 -4.76 -1.79 -15.07
N THR A 185 -5.05 -2.10 -13.82
CA THR A 185 -4.94 -1.11 -12.72
C THR A 185 -3.46 -0.84 -12.38
N PRO A 186 -3.12 0.29 -11.73
CA PRO A 186 -1.76 0.54 -11.25
C PRO A 186 -1.18 -0.62 -10.44
N ILE A 187 -1.97 -1.21 -9.53
CA ILE A 187 -1.53 -2.34 -8.69
C ILE A 187 -1.32 -3.60 -9.51
N ALA A 188 -2.23 -3.92 -10.43
CA ALA A 188 -2.09 -5.08 -11.30
C ALA A 188 -0.83 -4.99 -12.17
N CYS A 189 -0.61 -3.81 -12.75
CA CYS A 189 0.56 -3.50 -13.55
C CYS A 189 1.86 -3.65 -12.71
N GLU A 190 1.90 -3.08 -11.51
CA GLU A 190 3.05 -3.17 -10.61
C GLU A 190 3.39 -4.62 -10.27
N ILE A 191 2.38 -5.41 -9.85
CA ILE A 191 2.58 -6.81 -9.48
C ILE A 191 3.06 -7.63 -10.69
N ARG A 192 2.53 -7.39 -11.88
CA ARG A 192 2.99 -8.08 -13.09
C ARG A 192 4.42 -7.71 -13.47
N VAL A 193 4.74 -6.40 -13.45
CA VAL A 193 6.04 -5.90 -13.93
C VAL A 193 7.17 -6.18 -12.95
N ASN A 194 6.94 -5.98 -11.65
CA ASN A 194 7.96 -6.19 -10.62
C ASN A 194 7.97 -7.60 -10.06
N ASN A 195 6.87 -8.34 -10.15
CA ASN A 195 6.70 -9.69 -9.61
C ASN A 195 7.11 -9.84 -8.13
N PRO A 196 6.69 -8.94 -7.22
CA PRO A 196 7.16 -8.94 -5.84
C PRO A 196 6.58 -10.11 -5.04
N SER A 197 7.29 -10.53 -3.99
CA SER A 197 6.77 -11.45 -2.96
C SER A 197 6.07 -10.72 -1.81
N ILE A 198 6.45 -9.47 -1.56
CA ILE A 198 5.94 -8.61 -0.48
C ILE A 198 5.61 -7.23 -1.05
N VAL A 199 4.57 -6.59 -0.53
CA VAL A 199 4.26 -5.17 -0.83
C VAL A 199 3.94 -4.40 0.44
N THR A 200 4.43 -3.17 0.55
CA THR A 200 3.92 -2.22 1.54
C THR A 200 2.73 -1.47 0.97
N ILE A 201 1.69 -1.29 1.76
CA ILE A 201 0.47 -0.57 1.38
C ILE A 201 0.25 0.57 2.37
N SER A 202 0.42 1.80 1.90
CA SER A 202 0.25 3.01 2.69
C SER A 202 -0.51 4.03 1.87
N MET A 203 -1.84 3.93 1.91
CA MET A 203 -2.76 4.89 1.28
C MET A 203 -3.19 5.88 2.35
N GLU A 204 -2.59 7.07 2.38
CA GLU A 204 -2.80 8.06 3.43
C GLU A 204 -3.87 9.08 3.07
N GLU A 205 -4.20 9.20 1.77
CA GLU A 205 -5.29 10.01 1.26
C GLU A 205 -6.58 9.20 1.14
N SER A 206 -7.58 9.60 1.92
CA SER A 206 -8.94 9.10 1.78
C SER A 206 -9.67 9.87 0.68
N TRP A 207 -10.55 9.22 -0.05
CA TRP A 207 -11.41 9.92 -0.99
C TRP A 207 -12.35 10.88 -0.25
N SER A 208 -12.10 12.18 -0.36
CA SER A 208 -12.94 13.26 0.22
C SER A 208 -13.23 13.13 1.73
N GLY A 209 -12.37 12.45 2.48
CA GLY A 209 -12.59 12.19 3.91
C GLY A 209 -13.66 11.15 4.22
N ASP A 210 -14.19 10.43 3.23
CA ASP A 210 -15.18 9.37 3.38
C ASP A 210 -14.51 8.06 3.83
N LEU A 211 -14.58 7.76 5.13
CA LEU A 211 -14.00 6.55 5.71
C LEU A 211 -14.73 5.25 5.27
N VAL A 212 -16.00 5.32 4.86
CA VAL A 212 -16.73 4.16 4.35
C VAL A 212 -16.14 3.77 3.00
N LYS A 213 -15.99 4.73 2.10
CA LYS A 213 -15.34 4.52 0.80
C LYS A 213 -13.87 4.14 0.94
N TYR A 214 -13.15 4.75 1.86
CA TYR A 214 -11.78 4.37 2.16
C TYR A 214 -11.67 2.90 2.55
N ASN A 215 -12.54 2.43 3.46
CA ASN A 215 -12.59 1.03 3.87
C ASN A 215 -12.92 0.08 2.70
N GLU A 216 -13.89 0.43 1.85
CA GLU A 216 -14.24 -0.37 0.67
C GLU A 216 -13.04 -0.53 -0.28
N TYR A 217 -12.40 0.55 -0.67
CA TYR A 217 -11.28 0.51 -1.61
C TYR A 217 -10.02 -0.14 -1.02
N LEU A 218 -9.70 0.12 0.25
CA LEU A 218 -8.53 -0.51 0.87
C LEU A 218 -8.73 -2.03 1.01
N ARG A 219 -9.96 -2.51 1.28
CA ARG A 219 -10.26 -3.94 1.24
C ARG A 219 -10.06 -4.52 -0.15
N MET A 220 -10.53 -3.87 -1.20
CA MET A 220 -10.32 -4.30 -2.58
C MET A 220 -8.82 -4.42 -2.90
N ILE A 221 -8.00 -3.46 -2.46
CA ILE A 221 -6.54 -3.51 -2.63
C ILE A 221 -5.94 -4.73 -1.93
N VAL A 222 -6.29 -4.96 -0.65
CA VAL A 222 -5.78 -6.09 0.14
C VAL A 222 -6.20 -7.42 -0.45
N GLU A 223 -7.47 -7.55 -0.81
CA GLU A 223 -8.02 -8.76 -1.46
C GLU A 223 -7.33 -9.05 -2.78
N TYR A 224 -7.12 -8.03 -3.61
CA TYR A 224 -6.41 -8.18 -4.87
C TYR A 224 -4.97 -8.66 -4.65
N VAL A 225 -4.22 -8.02 -3.75
CA VAL A 225 -2.84 -8.40 -3.43
C VAL A 225 -2.76 -9.84 -2.92
N LEU A 226 -3.64 -10.23 -2.00
CA LEU A 226 -3.72 -11.60 -1.48
C LEU A 226 -4.09 -12.61 -2.57
N SER A 227 -4.99 -12.26 -3.50
CA SER A 227 -5.37 -13.12 -4.63
C SER A 227 -4.20 -13.37 -5.59
N GLN A 228 -3.24 -12.47 -5.61
CA GLN A 228 -2.00 -12.61 -6.39
C GLN A 228 -0.92 -13.39 -5.63
N ASN A 229 -1.20 -13.92 -4.44
CA ASN A 229 -0.25 -14.60 -3.56
C ASN A 229 0.97 -13.71 -3.24
N VAL A 230 0.73 -12.43 -2.98
CA VAL A 230 1.71 -11.45 -2.53
C VAL A 230 1.39 -11.08 -1.08
N VAL A 231 2.41 -10.96 -0.23
CA VAL A 231 2.23 -10.60 1.18
C VAL A 231 2.02 -9.09 1.31
N PRO A 232 0.86 -8.60 1.75
CA PRO A 232 0.66 -7.18 2.03
C PRO A 232 1.13 -6.82 3.44
N ILE A 233 1.78 -5.65 3.59
CA ILE A 233 2.07 -5.00 4.87
C ILE A 233 1.29 -3.70 4.88
N LEU A 234 0.24 -3.60 5.68
CA LEU A 234 -0.54 -2.37 5.82
C LEU A 234 0.15 -1.40 6.78
N ALA A 235 0.12 -0.10 6.44
CA ALA A 235 0.70 0.95 7.27
C ALA A 235 -0.37 1.90 7.81
N THR A 236 -0.32 2.23 9.11
CA THR A 236 -0.99 3.41 9.65
C THR A 236 -0.19 4.67 9.31
N ARG A 237 -0.83 5.85 9.37
CA ARG A 237 -0.17 7.13 9.12
C ARG A 237 0.11 7.91 10.40
N ALA A 238 1.10 8.81 10.36
CA ALA A 238 1.26 9.86 11.35
C ALA A 238 0.08 10.83 11.27
N GLU A 239 -0.47 11.22 12.42
CA GLU A 239 -1.56 12.19 12.50
C GLU A 239 -1.53 12.94 13.84
N VAL A 240 -2.08 14.13 13.84
CA VAL A 240 -2.28 14.89 15.08
C VAL A 240 -3.34 14.16 15.92
N PRO A 241 -3.06 13.84 17.20
CA PRO A 241 -4.04 13.18 18.06
C PRO A 241 -5.36 13.93 18.14
N GLY A 242 -6.47 13.20 17.97
CA GLY A 242 -7.81 13.79 17.94
C GLY A 242 -8.24 14.36 16.59
N SER A 243 -7.45 14.15 15.53
CA SER A 243 -7.84 14.47 14.17
C SER A 243 -9.15 13.77 13.80
N LYS A 244 -10.04 14.49 13.13
CA LYS A 244 -11.25 13.91 12.57
C LYS A 244 -10.89 13.04 11.35
N ASN A 245 -11.69 11.99 11.11
CA ASN A 245 -11.52 11.10 9.97
C ASN A 245 -10.15 10.37 9.95
N SER A 246 -9.70 9.91 11.14
CA SER A 246 -8.52 9.06 11.23
C SER A 246 -8.72 7.77 10.41
N ILE A 247 -7.82 7.51 9.46
CA ILE A 247 -7.82 6.26 8.71
C ILE A 247 -7.19 5.11 9.49
N ASN A 248 -6.47 5.40 10.59
CA ASN A 248 -5.71 4.40 11.34
C ASN A 248 -6.61 3.30 11.94
N GLU A 249 -7.83 3.67 12.37
CA GLU A 249 -8.83 2.69 12.80
C GLU A 249 -9.20 1.74 11.66
N VAL A 250 -9.48 2.28 10.47
CA VAL A 250 -9.90 1.49 9.29
C VAL A 250 -8.78 0.56 8.85
N VAL A 251 -7.55 1.08 8.72
CA VAL A 251 -6.35 0.30 8.35
C VAL A 251 -6.13 -0.85 9.33
N THR A 252 -6.23 -0.56 10.62
CA THR A 252 -6.03 -1.56 11.68
C THR A 252 -7.10 -2.65 11.67
N ARG A 253 -8.36 -2.26 11.47
CA ARG A 253 -9.47 -3.22 11.35
C ARG A 253 -9.27 -4.13 10.14
N ILE A 254 -8.88 -3.60 9.01
CA ILE A 254 -8.59 -4.39 7.80
C ILE A 254 -7.41 -5.34 8.05
N ALA A 255 -6.33 -4.86 8.68
CA ALA A 255 -5.21 -5.72 9.04
C ALA A 255 -5.64 -6.89 9.95
N TYR A 256 -6.50 -6.61 10.94
CA TYR A 256 -7.05 -7.61 11.83
C TYR A 256 -7.97 -8.60 11.10
N ASP A 257 -8.93 -8.13 10.30
CA ASP A 257 -9.91 -8.95 9.59
C ASP A 257 -9.25 -9.93 8.61
N TYR A 258 -8.23 -9.46 7.88
CA TYR A 258 -7.48 -10.28 6.91
C TYR A 258 -6.27 -10.99 7.52
N GLN A 259 -5.96 -10.75 8.81
CA GLN A 259 -4.78 -11.28 9.51
C GLN A 259 -3.46 -10.95 8.78
N VAL A 260 -3.39 -9.78 8.17
CA VAL A 260 -2.20 -9.29 7.46
C VAL A 260 -1.33 -8.45 8.39
N PRO A 261 0.00 -8.39 8.14
CA PRO A 261 0.93 -7.58 8.90
C PRO A 261 0.53 -6.10 8.94
N LEU A 262 0.58 -5.51 10.15
CA LEU A 262 0.34 -4.08 10.39
C LEU A 262 1.65 -3.42 10.81
N TRP A 263 2.20 -2.57 9.95
CA TRP A 263 3.22 -1.60 10.33
C TRP A 263 2.54 -0.37 10.95
N ASN A 264 2.63 -0.27 12.28
CA ASN A 264 1.92 0.75 13.03
C ASN A 264 2.75 2.05 13.14
N PHE A 265 2.97 2.69 11.99
CA PHE A 265 3.74 3.93 11.91
C PHE A 265 3.11 5.06 12.71
N GLY A 266 1.77 5.17 12.71
CA GLY A 266 1.06 6.21 13.45
C GLY A 266 1.41 6.24 14.93
N VAL A 267 1.44 5.08 15.59
CA VAL A 267 1.86 4.98 17.01
C VAL A 267 3.33 5.35 17.16
N SER A 268 4.18 4.92 16.25
CA SER A 268 5.62 5.19 16.34
C SER A 268 5.95 6.68 16.24
N ALA A 269 5.12 7.44 15.55
CA ALA A 269 5.28 8.88 15.35
C ALA A 269 4.81 9.73 16.54
N LEU A 270 3.95 9.19 17.42
CA LEU A 270 3.39 9.95 18.55
C LEU A 270 4.43 10.65 19.45
N PRO A 271 5.60 10.07 19.77
CA PRO A 271 6.60 10.73 20.61
C PRO A 271 7.46 11.76 19.86
N LEU A 272 7.34 11.87 18.54
CA LEU A 272 8.14 12.80 17.76
C LEU A 272 7.66 14.25 17.94
N PRO A 273 8.55 15.26 17.83
CA PRO A 273 8.14 16.66 17.74
C PRO A 273 7.10 16.84 16.64
N SER A 274 6.00 17.52 16.93
CA SER A 274 4.87 17.68 16.01
C SER A 274 4.38 16.37 15.36
N PHE A 275 4.56 15.23 16.05
CA PHE A 275 4.22 13.89 15.54
C PHE A 275 4.97 13.52 14.25
N GLY A 276 6.15 14.11 14.03
CA GLY A 276 6.94 13.95 12.81
C GLY A 276 6.36 14.66 11.57
N LEU A 277 5.38 15.54 11.76
CA LEU A 277 4.68 16.26 10.69
C LEU A 277 5.24 17.67 10.49
N THR A 278 5.12 18.18 9.27
CA THR A 278 5.32 19.60 8.93
C THR A 278 4.11 20.44 9.38
N ALA A 279 4.18 21.75 9.19
CA ALA A 279 3.13 22.68 9.63
C ALA A 279 1.76 22.47 8.94
N ASP A 280 1.72 21.75 7.81
CA ASP A 280 0.49 21.40 7.11
C ASP A 280 -0.29 20.25 7.79
N GLY A 281 0.34 19.58 8.76
CA GLY A 281 -0.28 18.48 9.50
C GLY A 281 -0.46 17.18 8.74
N PHE A 282 0.18 17.06 7.56
CA PHE A 282 0.08 15.89 6.70
C PHE A 282 1.45 15.37 6.25
N HIS A 283 2.29 16.20 5.64
CA HIS A 283 3.60 15.78 5.17
C HIS A 283 4.58 15.61 6.33
N LEU A 284 5.51 14.68 6.16
CA LEU A 284 6.52 14.38 7.17
C LEU A 284 7.67 15.37 7.13
N SER A 285 8.18 15.72 8.31
CA SER A 285 9.37 16.54 8.47
C SER A 285 10.62 15.81 7.99
N GLN A 286 11.65 16.55 7.52
CA GLN A 286 12.74 16.01 6.74
C GLN A 286 14.09 16.07 7.45
N ALA A 287 14.85 14.97 7.39
CA ALA A 287 16.28 14.91 7.66
C ALA A 287 16.92 13.76 6.86
N GLY A 288 18.24 13.60 6.97
CA GLY A 288 18.94 12.45 6.41
C GLY A 288 18.61 11.15 7.15
N ASN A 289 18.68 10.01 6.46
CA ASN A 289 18.44 8.69 7.04
C ASN A 289 19.66 8.22 7.88
N PHE A 290 20.03 8.99 8.89
CA PHE A 290 21.12 8.71 9.81
C PHE A 290 20.54 8.26 11.15
N PHE A 291 20.31 6.96 11.30
CA PHE A 291 19.57 6.39 12.43
C PHE A 291 20.38 6.35 13.74
N ASP A 292 21.67 6.65 13.66
CA ASP A 292 22.58 6.89 14.78
C ASP A 292 22.67 8.37 15.21
N ASP A 293 22.01 9.28 14.49
CA ASP A 293 21.95 10.69 14.82
C ASP A 293 20.63 11.05 15.53
N PRO A 294 20.69 11.45 16.81
CA PRO A 294 19.49 11.81 17.58
C PRO A 294 18.67 12.98 16.99
N ASN A 295 19.28 13.86 16.18
CA ASN A 295 18.56 14.96 15.56
C ASN A 295 17.79 14.47 14.33
N SER A 296 18.43 13.66 13.47
CA SER A 296 17.72 13.01 12.35
C SER A 296 16.52 12.20 12.85
N MET A 297 16.68 11.52 13.98
CA MET A 297 15.64 10.65 14.55
C MET A 297 14.47 11.37 15.23
N LYS A 298 14.47 12.71 15.24
CA LYS A 298 13.31 13.54 15.65
C LYS A 298 12.39 13.87 14.47
N GLU A 299 12.84 13.62 13.24
CA GLU A 299 12.12 13.98 12.03
C GLU A 299 11.32 12.82 11.46
N GLY A 300 10.20 13.11 10.80
CA GLY A 300 9.25 12.11 10.36
C GLY A 300 9.79 11.16 9.29
N TRP A 301 10.51 11.65 8.27
CA TRP A 301 10.99 10.80 7.19
C TRP A 301 12.05 9.78 7.63
N PRO A 302 13.10 10.13 8.39
CA PRO A 302 14.03 9.11 8.88
C PRO A 302 13.34 8.08 9.77
N TRP A 303 12.42 8.52 10.62
CA TRP A 303 11.68 7.62 11.51
C TRP A 303 10.76 6.67 10.71
N ARG A 304 10.08 7.18 9.68
CA ARG A 304 9.25 6.37 8.78
C ARG A 304 10.10 5.35 8.03
N ASN A 305 11.23 5.75 7.47
CA ASN A 305 12.11 4.86 6.72
C ASN A 305 12.68 3.75 7.61
N LEU A 306 13.11 4.07 8.84
CA LEU A 306 13.59 3.08 9.79
C LEU A 306 12.51 2.06 10.16
N THR A 307 11.34 2.54 10.60
CA THR A 307 10.26 1.65 11.05
C THR A 307 9.65 0.83 9.91
N ALA A 308 9.65 1.35 8.67
CA ALA A 308 9.31 0.59 7.48
C ALA A 308 10.31 -0.54 7.21
N LEU A 309 11.61 -0.25 7.34
CA LEU A 309 12.66 -1.26 7.20
C LEU A 309 12.52 -2.34 8.27
N GLU A 310 12.28 -1.96 9.54
CA GLU A 310 12.01 -2.93 10.63
C GLU A 310 10.76 -3.77 10.35
N ALA A 311 9.70 -3.19 9.79
CA ALA A 311 8.50 -3.93 9.42
C ALA A 311 8.74 -4.91 8.27
N ILE A 312 9.48 -4.50 7.24
CA ILE A 312 9.86 -5.38 6.12
C ILE A 312 10.77 -6.50 6.61
N ASP A 313 11.76 -6.21 7.47
CA ASP A 313 12.66 -7.19 8.07
C ASP A 313 11.90 -8.25 8.88
N ALA A 314 11.00 -7.81 9.75
CA ALA A 314 10.20 -8.71 10.58
C ALA A 314 9.32 -9.65 9.74
N VAL A 315 8.67 -9.10 8.70
CA VAL A 315 7.85 -9.91 7.80
C VAL A 315 8.72 -10.86 7.00
N TYR A 316 9.79 -10.38 6.38
CA TYR A 316 10.71 -11.20 5.60
C TYR A 316 11.28 -12.38 6.42
N ARG A 317 11.81 -12.12 7.60
CA ARG A 317 12.35 -13.19 8.48
C ARG A 317 11.29 -14.21 8.83
N ALA A 318 10.09 -13.76 9.21
CA ALA A 318 9.00 -14.67 9.58
C ALA A 318 8.56 -15.58 8.41
N VAL A 319 8.43 -15.02 7.19
CA VAL A 319 7.93 -15.79 6.03
C VAL A 319 9.01 -16.65 5.38
N SER A 320 10.30 -16.27 5.49
CA SER A 320 11.43 -17.01 4.94
C SER A 320 12.00 -18.08 5.90
N GLY A 321 11.56 -18.07 7.18
CA GLY A 321 12.09 -18.95 8.22
C GLY A 321 13.52 -18.60 8.68
N GLN A 322 13.96 -17.37 8.43
CA GLN A 322 15.24 -16.86 8.94
C GLN A 322 15.02 -16.30 10.35
N HIS A 323 15.67 -16.90 11.32
CA HIS A 323 15.61 -16.49 12.74
C HIS A 323 16.85 -15.71 13.16
#